data_d4668756940975f6abaaf3b648704614
#
_entry.id   d4668756940975f6abaaf3b648704614
#
_cell.length_a   1.000
_cell.length_b   1.000
_cell.length_c   1.000
_cell.angle_alpha   90.00
_cell.angle_beta   90.00
_cell.angle_gamma   90.00
#
_symmetry.space_group_name_H-M   'P 1'
#
loop_
_entity.id
_entity.type
_entity.pdbx_description
1 polymer ?
#
loop_
_entity_poly.entity_id
_entity_poly.type
_entity_poly.pdbx_seq_one_letter_code
_entity_poly.pdbx_strand_id
1 'polypeptide(L)'
;MTNKDIYWLNTDSRKFLARGYLLEDETAEQRIRDIAEAAEKYLDMKGFADRFEKYMHKGFYSLASPIWANFGRKRGLPISCFGSYVDDDMDAILYKISEVGTMSKAGGGTSGFFGAIRPRGAKISSGGESTGVHHQLTVFESLTDYISQGNVRRGSFAAYLPVDHKDIEEFLNIRKEGDTIQNLSIGVCVDDKWFKEMVDGDKEKRRIWGLVIKKRFESGYPYIFFTDNANKQAPEVYKDKNLKIHHSNLCTEIMLSNGTDES
;
A
#
# COMPACT_ATOMS: atom_id res chain seq x y z
N MET A 1 34.06 -10.54 18.63
CA MET A 1 34.12 -11.32 17.36
C MET A 1 34.74 -10.44 16.30
N THR A 2 35.84 -10.87 15.71
CA THR A 2 36.55 -10.12 14.68
C THR A 2 35.64 -9.85 13.49
N ASN A 3 35.63 -8.62 13.02
CA ASN A 3 34.92 -8.07 11.87
C ASN A 3 35.19 -8.92 10.60
N LYS A 4 34.54 -10.09 10.47
CA LYS A 4 34.51 -10.81 9.21
C LYS A 4 33.54 -10.05 8.31
N ASP A 5 34.09 -9.53 7.22
CA ASP A 5 33.37 -8.75 6.23
C ASP A 5 32.01 -9.40 5.92
N ILE A 6 30.93 -8.69 6.22
CA ILE A 6 29.58 -9.09 5.83
C ILE A 6 29.55 -9.00 4.32
N TYR A 7 29.54 -10.11 3.61
CA TYR A 7 29.80 -10.18 2.17
C TYR A 7 28.88 -9.30 1.33
N TRP A 8 27.63 -9.10 1.77
CA TRP A 8 26.64 -8.26 1.07
C TRP A 8 26.73 -6.77 1.45
N LEU A 9 27.44 -6.43 2.54
CA LEU A 9 27.60 -5.07 3.02
C LEU A 9 28.83 -4.40 2.37
N ASN A 10 28.76 -4.31 1.03
CA ASN A 10 29.80 -3.69 0.21
C ASN A 10 29.66 -2.14 0.19
N THR A 11 30.53 -1.48 -0.55
CA THR A 11 30.55 -0.02 -0.66
C THR A 11 29.21 0.59 -1.10
N ASP A 12 28.51 -0.06 -2.05
CA ASP A 12 27.25 0.46 -2.57
C ASP A 12 26.10 0.25 -1.58
N SER A 13 26.06 -0.89 -0.89
CA SER A 13 25.11 -1.17 0.18
C SER A 13 25.27 -0.15 1.33
N ARG A 14 26.49 0.16 1.70
CA ARG A 14 26.79 1.18 2.74
C ARG A 14 26.33 2.56 2.33
N LYS A 15 26.63 2.99 1.10
CA LYS A 15 26.15 4.27 0.55
C LYS A 15 24.60 4.33 0.51
N PHE A 16 23.96 3.23 0.14
CA PHE A 16 22.51 3.14 0.11
C PHE A 16 21.91 3.30 1.51
N LEU A 17 22.43 2.58 2.50
CA LEU A 17 21.96 2.67 3.88
C LEU A 17 22.18 4.06 4.48
N ALA A 18 23.31 4.69 4.19
CA ALA A 18 23.62 6.05 4.68
C ALA A 18 22.69 7.14 4.15
N ARG A 19 22.01 6.92 3.01
CA ARG A 19 21.12 7.91 2.38
C ARG A 19 19.79 8.19 3.12
N GLY A 20 19.45 7.44 4.17
CA GLY A 20 18.21 7.69 4.91
C GLY A 20 17.83 6.62 5.94
N TYR A 21 18.62 5.55 6.06
CA TYR A 21 18.33 4.47 6.98
C TYR A 21 19.19 4.52 8.25
N LEU A 22 20.38 5.11 8.15
CA LEU A 22 21.30 5.31 9.27
C LEU A 22 21.18 6.74 9.81
N LEU A 23 21.48 6.91 11.08
CA LEU A 23 21.68 8.23 11.69
C LEU A 23 23.08 8.74 11.32
N GLU A 24 23.33 10.02 11.58
CA GLU A 24 24.65 10.61 11.48
C GLU A 24 25.60 9.83 12.43
N ASP A 25 26.77 9.48 11.92
CA ASP A 25 27.79 8.67 12.62
C ASP A 25 27.42 7.21 12.95
N GLU A 26 26.27 6.72 12.50
CA GLU A 26 25.87 5.32 12.69
C GLU A 26 26.44 4.43 11.60
N THR A 27 26.97 3.27 11.98
CA THR A 27 27.40 2.24 11.02
C THR A 27 26.28 1.22 10.76
N ALA A 28 26.31 0.56 9.61
CA ALA A 28 25.35 -0.48 9.30
C ALA A 28 25.44 -1.67 10.27
N GLU A 29 26.64 -2.02 10.71
CA GLU A 29 26.89 -3.06 11.70
C GLU A 29 26.27 -2.72 13.06
N GLN A 30 26.50 -1.49 13.52
CA GLN A 30 25.87 -1.03 14.76
C GLN A 30 24.35 -1.06 14.64
N ARG A 31 23.80 -0.60 13.50
CA ARG A 31 22.37 -0.61 13.28
C ARG A 31 21.76 -2.01 13.29
N ILE A 32 22.43 -3.00 12.68
CA ILE A 32 22.01 -4.41 12.74
C ILE A 32 21.95 -4.88 14.20
N ARG A 33 22.98 -4.54 14.98
CA ARG A 33 23.04 -4.91 16.40
C ARG A 33 21.93 -4.26 17.22
N ASP A 34 21.69 -2.97 17.04
CA ASP A 34 20.63 -2.23 17.73
C ASP A 34 19.22 -2.81 17.44
N ILE A 35 18.97 -3.19 16.18
CA ILE A 35 17.72 -3.85 15.79
C ILE A 35 17.60 -5.21 16.49
N ALA A 36 18.67 -5.98 16.51
CA ALA A 36 18.68 -7.31 17.10
C ALA A 36 18.45 -7.26 18.62
N GLU A 37 19.08 -6.31 19.32
CA GLU A 37 18.91 -6.11 20.77
C GLU A 37 17.52 -5.59 21.11
N ALA A 38 16.97 -4.67 20.30
CA ALA A 38 15.61 -4.21 20.48
C ALA A 38 14.61 -5.36 20.31
N ALA A 39 14.81 -6.23 19.31
CA ALA A 39 13.97 -7.41 19.09
C ALA A 39 14.08 -8.41 20.25
N GLU A 40 15.30 -8.70 20.75
CA GLU A 40 15.50 -9.54 21.92
C GLU A 40 14.72 -9.04 23.12
N LYS A 41 14.80 -7.71 23.36
CA LYS A 41 14.10 -7.06 24.47
C LYS A 41 12.58 -7.14 24.33
N TYR A 42 12.03 -6.89 23.12
CA TYR A 42 10.57 -6.93 22.90
C TYR A 42 10.00 -8.35 22.96
N LEU A 43 10.77 -9.34 22.55
CA LEU A 43 10.38 -10.75 22.55
C LEU A 43 10.65 -11.42 23.90
N ASP A 44 11.39 -10.79 24.80
CA ASP A 44 11.89 -11.40 26.05
C ASP A 44 12.59 -12.75 25.79
N MET A 45 13.41 -12.81 24.75
CA MET A 45 14.07 -14.05 24.27
C MET A 45 15.59 -13.92 24.33
N LYS A 46 16.19 -14.27 25.48
CA LYS A 46 17.65 -14.24 25.66
C LYS A 46 18.40 -15.00 24.55
N GLY A 47 19.39 -14.37 23.97
CA GLY A 47 20.21 -14.92 22.89
C GLY A 47 19.58 -14.79 21.50
N PHE A 48 18.43 -14.11 21.39
CA PHE A 48 17.81 -13.83 20.08
C PHE A 48 18.69 -12.89 19.26
N ALA A 49 19.26 -11.85 19.87
CA ALA A 49 20.08 -10.86 19.19
C ALA A 49 21.29 -11.51 18.48
N ASP A 50 22.01 -12.39 19.14
CA ASP A 50 23.17 -13.06 18.57
C ASP A 50 22.78 -13.99 17.39
N ARG A 51 21.64 -14.68 17.49
CA ARG A 51 21.14 -15.52 16.40
C ARG A 51 20.67 -14.68 15.21
N PHE A 52 19.95 -13.59 15.48
CA PHE A 52 19.46 -12.65 14.48
C PHE A 52 20.63 -12.07 13.69
N GLU A 53 21.62 -11.50 14.38
CA GLU A 53 22.81 -10.90 13.78
C GLU A 53 23.61 -11.93 12.95
N LYS A 54 23.80 -13.14 13.49
CA LYS A 54 24.48 -14.22 12.78
C LYS A 54 23.84 -14.56 11.44
N TYR A 55 22.51 -14.65 11.39
CA TYR A 55 21.80 -14.99 10.15
C TYR A 55 21.73 -13.79 9.19
N MET A 56 21.60 -12.59 9.71
CA MET A 56 21.68 -11.36 8.92
C MET A 56 23.05 -11.23 8.23
N HIS A 57 24.15 -11.48 8.95
CA HIS A 57 25.50 -11.46 8.40
C HIS A 57 25.70 -12.52 7.30
N LYS A 58 25.03 -13.66 7.42
CA LYS A 58 25.04 -14.70 6.39
C LYS A 58 24.15 -14.40 5.18
N GLY A 59 23.38 -13.31 5.21
CA GLY A 59 22.47 -12.92 4.14
C GLY A 59 21.27 -13.86 3.96
N PHE A 60 20.85 -14.56 5.01
CA PHE A 60 19.70 -15.46 4.94
C PHE A 60 18.38 -14.72 4.79
N TYR A 61 18.33 -13.45 5.19
CA TYR A 61 17.20 -12.55 5.01
C TYR A 61 17.69 -11.11 4.95
N SER A 62 16.82 -10.22 4.47
CA SER A 62 16.99 -8.78 4.50
C SER A 62 15.86 -8.15 5.30
N LEU A 63 16.06 -6.94 5.78
CA LEU A 63 15.06 -6.19 6.52
C LEU A 63 14.33 -5.20 5.60
N ALA A 64 13.04 -5.03 5.83
CA ALA A 64 12.28 -3.98 5.17
C ALA A 64 12.79 -2.60 5.57
N SER A 65 12.67 -1.63 4.66
CA SER A 65 13.12 -0.24 4.86
C SER A 65 12.66 0.38 6.19
N PRO A 66 11.39 0.20 6.64
CA PRO A 66 10.95 0.77 7.92
C PRO A 66 11.62 0.16 9.14
N ILE A 67 12.01 -1.12 9.07
CA ILE A 67 12.76 -1.76 10.16
C ILE A 67 14.16 -1.15 10.24
N TRP A 68 14.86 -1.00 9.11
CA TRP A 68 16.13 -0.30 9.06
C TRP A 68 16.04 1.13 9.63
N ALA A 69 15.03 1.88 9.24
CA ALA A 69 14.88 3.28 9.61
C ALA A 69 14.41 3.48 11.06
N ASN A 70 13.47 2.66 11.55
CA ASN A 70 12.66 3.01 12.71
C ASN A 70 12.63 1.98 13.84
N PHE A 71 12.85 0.67 13.58
CA PHE A 71 12.68 -0.36 14.62
C PHE A 71 13.63 -0.13 15.82
N GLY A 72 13.07 -0.16 17.02
CA GLY A 72 13.80 0.13 18.24
C GLY A 72 14.09 1.62 18.50
N ARG A 73 13.66 2.52 17.61
CA ARG A 73 13.81 3.98 17.74
C ARG A 73 12.49 4.64 18.17
N LYS A 74 12.60 5.88 18.65
CA LYS A 74 11.44 6.70 19.06
C LYS A 74 10.79 7.47 17.89
N ARG A 75 11.13 7.14 16.65
CA ARG A 75 10.60 7.83 15.45
C ARG A 75 10.01 6.85 14.47
N GLY A 76 8.96 7.27 13.77
CA GLY A 76 8.32 6.49 12.72
C GLY A 76 7.72 5.16 13.21
N LEU A 77 7.28 4.35 12.26
CA LEU A 77 6.77 3.01 12.50
C LEU A 77 7.67 1.97 11.82
N PRO A 78 7.79 0.75 12.38
CA PRO A 78 8.56 -0.33 11.76
C PRO A 78 7.81 -1.04 10.64
N ILE A 79 6.67 -0.53 10.23
CA ILE A 79 5.82 -0.99 9.13
C ILE A 79 5.62 0.13 8.13
N SER A 80 5.43 -0.23 6.86
CA SER A 80 5.38 0.75 5.76
C SER A 80 4.12 0.71 4.94
N CYS A 81 3.22 -0.24 5.18
CA CYS A 81 2.08 -0.47 4.31
C CYS A 81 0.78 -0.51 5.11
N PHE A 82 -0.16 0.33 4.70
CA PHE A 82 -1.46 0.47 5.33
C PHE A 82 -2.54 0.48 4.26
N GLY A 83 -3.62 -0.27 4.50
CA GLY A 83 -4.78 -0.31 3.62
C GLY A 83 -6.02 0.15 4.34
N SER A 84 -6.84 0.96 3.68
CA SER A 84 -8.09 1.49 4.20
C SER A 84 -9.26 1.08 3.31
N TYR A 85 -10.41 0.83 3.90
CA TYR A 85 -11.69 0.70 3.21
C TYR A 85 -12.44 2.03 3.33
N VAL A 86 -12.90 2.59 2.22
CA VAL A 86 -13.58 3.89 2.20
C VAL A 86 -15.06 3.66 1.99
N ASP A 87 -15.85 3.83 3.04
CA ASP A 87 -17.30 3.73 3.00
C ASP A 87 -17.93 4.93 2.29
N ASP A 88 -19.14 4.73 1.74
CA ASP A 88 -19.90 5.76 1.02
C ASP A 88 -20.68 6.67 1.99
N ASP A 89 -19.96 7.25 2.93
CA ASP A 89 -20.45 8.18 3.93
C ASP A 89 -19.44 9.32 4.13
N MET A 90 -19.89 10.56 4.27
CA MET A 90 -19.01 11.71 4.33
C MET A 90 -18.13 11.71 5.59
N ASP A 91 -18.67 11.31 6.74
CA ASP A 91 -17.88 11.26 7.98
C ASP A 91 -16.82 10.15 7.90
N ALA A 92 -17.17 8.99 7.33
CA ALA A 92 -16.23 7.91 7.07
C ALA A 92 -15.12 8.34 6.10
N ILE A 93 -15.46 9.05 5.01
CA ILE A 93 -14.47 9.57 4.05
C ILE A 93 -13.50 10.54 4.74
N LEU A 94 -14.01 11.50 5.51
CA LEU A 94 -13.19 12.48 6.24
C LEU A 94 -12.29 11.79 7.27
N TYR A 95 -12.81 10.77 7.98
CA TYR A 95 -12.02 9.97 8.89
C TYR A 95 -10.86 9.26 8.16
N LYS A 96 -11.13 8.64 7.01
CA LYS A 96 -10.11 7.97 6.21
C LYS A 96 -9.06 8.92 5.63
N ILE A 97 -9.42 10.13 5.27
CA ILE A 97 -8.45 11.18 4.89
C ILE A 97 -7.50 11.47 6.06
N SER A 98 -8.03 11.63 7.28
CA SER A 98 -7.22 11.84 8.48
C SER A 98 -6.32 10.64 8.80
N GLU A 99 -6.84 9.43 8.71
CA GLU A 99 -6.12 8.17 8.92
C GLU A 99 -4.94 8.06 7.94
N VAL A 100 -5.19 8.19 6.64
CA VAL A 100 -4.18 8.17 5.57
C VAL A 100 -3.11 9.24 5.80
N GLY A 101 -3.52 10.45 6.17
CA GLY A 101 -2.60 11.53 6.50
C GLY A 101 -1.68 11.19 7.68
N THR A 102 -2.24 10.62 8.73
CA THR A 102 -1.48 10.21 9.94
C THR A 102 -0.47 9.10 9.63
N MET A 103 -0.88 8.09 8.87
CA MET A 103 -0.02 6.98 8.47
C MET A 103 1.09 7.43 7.51
N SER A 104 0.77 8.30 6.55
CA SER A 104 1.75 8.89 5.64
C SER A 104 2.78 9.73 6.39
N LYS A 105 2.35 10.53 7.38
CA LYS A 105 3.24 11.29 8.28
C LYS A 105 4.22 10.38 9.03
N ALA A 106 3.77 9.18 9.42
CA ALA A 106 4.62 8.17 10.07
C ALA A 106 5.58 7.45 9.10
N GLY A 107 5.57 7.80 7.82
CA GLY A 107 6.45 7.23 6.78
C GLY A 107 5.87 5.99 6.08
N GLY A 108 4.58 5.69 6.26
CA GLY A 108 3.90 4.58 5.61
C GLY A 108 3.44 4.91 4.20
N GLY A 109 3.48 3.93 3.30
CA GLY A 109 2.73 3.92 2.07
C GLY A 109 1.31 3.47 2.33
N THR A 110 0.33 4.15 1.74
CA THR A 110 -1.09 3.92 2.02
C THR A 110 -1.83 3.46 0.78
N SER A 111 -2.95 2.78 0.98
CA SER A 111 -3.87 2.41 -0.10
C SER A 111 -5.32 2.53 0.39
N GLY A 112 -6.26 2.62 -0.55
CA GLY A 112 -7.67 2.67 -0.23
C GLY A 112 -8.53 1.96 -1.27
N PHE A 113 -9.56 1.25 -0.79
CA PHE A 113 -10.59 0.66 -1.63
C PHE A 113 -11.78 1.62 -1.73
N PHE A 114 -12.17 1.97 -2.96
CA PHE A 114 -13.23 2.93 -3.26
C PHE A 114 -14.46 2.27 -3.89
N GLY A 115 -14.53 0.94 -3.89
CA GLY A 115 -15.62 0.20 -4.53
C GLY A 115 -16.98 0.37 -3.85
N ALA A 116 -17.02 0.84 -2.60
CA ALA A 116 -18.27 1.17 -1.92
C ALA A 116 -18.82 2.54 -2.32
N ILE A 117 -17.99 3.44 -2.82
CA ILE A 117 -18.37 4.81 -3.16
C ILE A 117 -19.37 4.80 -4.31
N ARG A 118 -20.48 5.50 -4.15
CA ARG A 118 -21.47 5.67 -5.22
C ARG A 118 -20.89 6.43 -6.42
N PRO A 119 -21.25 6.02 -7.64
CA PRO A 119 -20.70 6.64 -8.84
C PRO A 119 -21.19 8.08 -9.03
N ARG A 120 -20.49 8.80 -9.91
CA ARG A 120 -20.89 10.14 -10.37
C ARG A 120 -22.35 10.16 -10.85
N GLY A 121 -23.09 11.17 -10.45
CA GLY A 121 -24.50 11.37 -10.79
C GLY A 121 -25.47 10.53 -9.96
N ALA A 122 -25.01 9.66 -9.07
CA ALA A 122 -25.89 8.97 -8.13
C ALA A 122 -26.50 9.94 -7.11
N LYS A 123 -27.78 9.78 -6.78
CA LYS A 123 -28.46 10.64 -5.81
C LYS A 123 -27.90 10.47 -4.40
N ILE A 124 -27.80 11.58 -3.68
CA ILE A 124 -27.42 11.60 -2.26
C ILE A 124 -28.64 11.92 -1.39
N SER A 125 -28.64 11.38 -0.17
CA SER A 125 -29.79 11.47 0.75
C SER A 125 -30.16 12.90 1.15
N SER A 126 -29.18 13.79 1.24
CA SER A 126 -29.35 15.22 1.56
C SER A 126 -29.79 16.08 0.37
N GLY A 127 -29.99 15.48 -0.82
CA GLY A 127 -30.29 16.19 -2.07
C GLY A 127 -29.04 16.48 -2.89
N GLY A 128 -29.19 16.44 -4.21
CA GLY A 128 -28.09 16.58 -5.16
C GLY A 128 -27.55 15.25 -5.66
N GLU A 129 -26.36 15.29 -6.28
CA GLU A 129 -25.75 14.14 -6.94
C GLU A 129 -24.28 13.97 -6.52
N SER A 130 -23.82 12.72 -6.49
CA SER A 130 -22.42 12.37 -6.21
C SER A 130 -21.49 12.93 -7.28
N THR A 131 -20.35 13.43 -6.85
CA THR A 131 -19.26 13.86 -7.72
C THR A 131 -18.37 12.71 -8.21
N GLY A 132 -18.61 11.49 -7.71
CA GLY A 132 -17.91 10.29 -8.11
C GLY A 132 -16.53 10.10 -7.48
N VAL A 133 -15.92 8.97 -7.80
CA VAL A 133 -14.65 8.52 -7.21
C VAL A 133 -13.48 9.45 -7.58
N HIS A 134 -13.38 9.87 -8.84
CA HIS A 134 -12.28 10.73 -9.29
C HIS A 134 -12.17 12.03 -8.46
N HIS A 135 -13.30 12.69 -8.22
CA HIS A 135 -13.31 13.93 -7.45
C HIS A 135 -12.86 13.72 -5.99
N GLN A 136 -13.26 12.61 -5.37
CA GLN A 136 -12.77 12.28 -4.02
C GLN A 136 -11.26 12.03 -4.01
N LEU A 137 -10.73 11.37 -5.03
CA LEU A 137 -9.30 11.09 -5.13
C LEU A 137 -8.43 12.36 -5.25
N THR A 138 -8.98 13.49 -5.71
CA THR A 138 -8.23 14.77 -5.71
C THR A 138 -7.81 15.23 -4.31
N VAL A 139 -8.59 14.88 -3.28
CA VAL A 139 -8.24 15.18 -1.89
C VAL A 139 -7.05 14.33 -1.44
N PHE A 140 -7.04 13.03 -1.78
CA PHE A 140 -5.93 12.14 -1.45
C PHE A 140 -4.65 12.52 -2.23
N GLU A 141 -4.77 12.97 -3.49
CA GLU A 141 -3.65 13.52 -4.25
C GLU A 141 -3.04 14.71 -3.52
N SER A 142 -3.87 15.71 -3.15
CA SER A 142 -3.43 16.92 -2.45
C SER A 142 -2.82 16.59 -1.08
N LEU A 143 -3.42 15.66 -0.34
CA LEU A 143 -2.93 15.23 0.98
C LEU A 143 -1.54 14.59 0.88
N THR A 144 -1.37 13.68 -0.06
CA THR A 144 -0.09 12.98 -0.23
C THR A 144 1.01 13.91 -0.73
N ASP A 145 0.69 14.85 -1.61
CA ASP A 145 1.63 15.87 -2.07
C ASP A 145 2.04 16.81 -0.93
N TYR A 146 1.07 17.27 -0.12
CA TYR A 146 1.32 18.11 1.05
C TYR A 146 2.27 17.45 2.05
N ILE A 147 2.06 16.17 2.37
CA ILE A 147 2.91 15.42 3.31
C ILE A 147 4.30 15.19 2.74
N SER A 148 4.44 15.09 1.41
CA SER A 148 5.72 14.92 0.72
C SER A 148 6.69 16.07 0.91
N GLN A 149 6.22 17.26 1.27
CA GLN A 149 7.06 18.44 1.51
C GLN A 149 7.89 18.36 2.80
N GLY A 150 7.62 17.37 3.66
CA GLY A 150 8.27 17.21 4.97
C GLY A 150 9.60 16.43 5.01
N ASN A 151 10.27 16.16 3.91
CA ASN A 151 11.70 15.75 3.79
C ASN A 151 12.15 14.32 4.13
N VAL A 152 11.30 13.35 4.49
CA VAL A 152 11.83 12.00 4.81
C VAL A 152 11.39 10.91 3.82
N ARG A 153 10.14 10.90 3.44
CA ARG A 153 9.56 10.05 2.37
C ARG A 153 8.39 10.81 1.76
N ARG A 154 8.26 10.73 0.43
CA ARG A 154 7.06 11.24 -0.23
C ARG A 154 5.86 10.45 0.24
N GLY A 155 4.75 11.13 0.55
CA GLY A 155 3.47 10.50 0.71
C GLY A 155 3.14 9.69 -0.55
N SER A 156 2.64 8.49 -0.39
CA SER A 156 2.29 7.63 -1.51
C SER A 156 0.97 6.93 -1.21
N PHE A 157 0.06 6.97 -2.18
CA PHE A 157 -1.25 6.37 -2.05
C PHE A 157 -1.62 5.59 -3.31
N ALA A 158 -2.21 4.41 -3.14
CA ALA A 158 -2.80 3.64 -4.22
C ALA A 158 -4.32 3.54 -4.03
N ALA A 159 -5.08 4.01 -5.01
CA ALA A 159 -6.53 3.84 -5.05
C ALA A 159 -6.90 2.56 -5.79
N TYR A 160 -7.82 1.78 -5.23
CA TYR A 160 -8.33 0.55 -5.84
C TYR A 160 -9.83 0.68 -6.13
N LEU A 161 -10.22 0.28 -7.34
CA LEU A 161 -11.60 0.31 -7.79
C LEU A 161 -11.99 -1.00 -8.48
N PRO A 162 -13.19 -1.57 -8.21
CA PRO A 162 -13.70 -2.69 -8.99
C PRO A 162 -13.84 -2.36 -10.48
N VAL A 163 -13.52 -3.32 -11.32
CA VAL A 163 -13.55 -3.18 -12.79
C VAL A 163 -14.95 -2.93 -13.34
N ASP A 164 -15.99 -3.32 -12.60
CA ASP A 164 -17.41 -3.13 -12.94
C ASP A 164 -18.02 -1.85 -12.35
N HIS A 165 -17.21 -1.05 -11.62
CA HIS A 165 -17.68 0.23 -11.10
C HIS A 165 -18.01 1.20 -12.23
N LYS A 166 -19.11 1.95 -12.12
CA LYS A 166 -19.56 2.87 -13.17
C LYS A 166 -18.58 3.99 -13.50
N ASP A 167 -17.74 4.39 -12.56
CA ASP A 167 -16.70 5.41 -12.76
C ASP A 167 -15.38 4.82 -13.27
N ILE A 168 -15.34 3.53 -13.67
CA ILE A 168 -14.08 2.86 -14.04
C ILE A 168 -13.33 3.57 -15.17
N GLU A 169 -14.02 4.10 -16.16
CA GLU A 169 -13.38 4.76 -17.30
C GLU A 169 -12.73 6.10 -16.88
N GLU A 170 -13.41 6.89 -16.05
CA GLU A 170 -12.85 8.11 -15.48
C GLU A 170 -11.65 7.80 -14.59
N PHE A 171 -11.76 6.76 -13.75
CA PHE A 171 -10.68 6.27 -12.91
C PHE A 171 -9.45 5.82 -13.71
N LEU A 172 -9.63 5.10 -14.80
CA LEU A 172 -8.54 4.67 -15.68
C LEU A 172 -7.86 5.82 -16.42
N ASN A 173 -8.48 6.99 -16.51
CA ASN A 173 -7.88 8.19 -17.09
C ASN A 173 -7.06 9.01 -16.11
N ILE A 174 -7.02 8.67 -14.83
CA ILE A 174 -6.11 9.25 -13.85
C ILE A 174 -4.67 9.12 -14.37
N ARG A 175 -3.85 10.15 -14.12
CA ARG A 175 -2.48 10.33 -14.62
C ARG A 175 -2.37 10.62 -16.14
N LYS A 176 -3.48 10.81 -16.83
CA LYS A 176 -3.45 11.31 -18.20
C LYS A 176 -2.91 12.75 -18.21
N GLU A 177 -2.25 13.14 -19.28
CA GLU A 177 -1.81 14.51 -19.48
C GLU A 177 -3.00 15.50 -19.32
N GLY A 178 -2.82 16.48 -18.44
CA GLY A 178 -3.86 17.46 -18.09
C GLY A 178 -4.85 17.03 -17.00
N ASP A 179 -4.76 15.80 -16.46
CA ASP A 179 -5.53 15.41 -15.30
C ASP A 179 -4.99 16.07 -14.02
N THR A 180 -5.87 16.32 -13.04
CA THR A 180 -5.49 16.89 -11.75
C THR A 180 -4.77 15.91 -10.85
N ILE A 181 -4.90 14.61 -11.10
CA ILE A 181 -4.29 13.54 -10.33
C ILE A 181 -3.12 12.96 -11.11
N GLN A 182 -1.89 13.17 -10.64
CA GLN A 182 -0.67 12.76 -11.31
C GLN A 182 0.21 11.80 -10.50
N ASN A 183 0.10 11.78 -9.17
CA ASN A 183 1.00 11.05 -8.29
C ASN A 183 0.39 9.78 -7.70
N LEU A 184 -0.94 9.65 -7.64
CA LEU A 184 -1.59 8.46 -7.12
C LEU A 184 -1.30 7.24 -7.99
N SER A 185 -0.98 6.12 -7.35
CA SER A 185 -1.05 4.81 -7.98
C SER A 185 -2.50 4.36 -8.07
N ILE A 186 -2.85 3.59 -9.10
CA ILE A 186 -4.20 3.04 -9.25
C ILE A 186 -4.15 1.54 -9.46
N GLY A 187 -5.15 0.85 -8.93
CA GLY A 187 -5.35 -0.59 -9.08
C GLY A 187 -6.79 -0.92 -9.44
N VAL A 188 -6.98 -1.93 -10.26
CA VAL A 188 -8.29 -2.44 -10.66
C VAL A 188 -8.51 -3.81 -10.05
N CYS A 189 -9.61 -3.96 -9.31
CA CYS A 189 -10.02 -5.22 -8.70
C CYS A 189 -10.93 -5.98 -9.66
N VAL A 190 -10.60 -7.23 -9.91
CA VAL A 190 -11.29 -8.09 -10.89
C VAL A 190 -11.74 -9.38 -10.21
N ASP A 191 -13.02 -9.70 -10.26
CA ASP A 191 -13.55 -10.98 -9.81
C ASP A 191 -13.59 -12.02 -10.93
N ASP A 192 -13.69 -13.29 -10.57
CA ASP A 192 -13.70 -14.41 -11.49
C ASP A 192 -14.90 -14.37 -12.45
N LYS A 193 -16.06 -13.95 -11.95
CA LYS A 193 -17.29 -13.89 -12.75
C LYS A 193 -17.16 -12.86 -13.88
N TRP A 194 -16.76 -11.64 -13.52
CA TRP A 194 -16.55 -10.58 -14.49
C TRP A 194 -15.51 -10.98 -15.54
N PHE A 195 -14.38 -11.55 -15.09
CA PHE A 195 -13.29 -11.97 -15.97
C PHE A 195 -13.74 -13.10 -16.92
N LYS A 196 -14.49 -14.08 -16.41
CA LYS A 196 -15.04 -15.16 -17.22
C LYS A 196 -16.01 -14.63 -18.29
N GLU A 197 -16.93 -13.75 -17.95
CA GLU A 197 -17.86 -13.15 -18.89
C GLU A 197 -17.14 -12.35 -19.99
N MET A 198 -16.05 -11.65 -19.64
CA MET A 198 -15.17 -10.98 -20.59
C MET A 198 -14.53 -11.98 -21.56
N VAL A 199 -14.00 -13.09 -21.07
CA VAL A 199 -13.39 -14.15 -21.89
C VAL A 199 -14.44 -14.80 -22.79
N ASP A 200 -15.64 -15.07 -22.27
CA ASP A 200 -16.76 -15.71 -22.99
C ASP A 200 -17.36 -14.80 -24.08
N GLY A 201 -16.96 -13.53 -24.15
CA GLY A 201 -17.28 -12.69 -25.31
C GLY A 201 -18.16 -11.49 -25.03
N ASP A 202 -18.39 -11.12 -23.77
CA ASP A 202 -19.08 -9.87 -23.44
C ASP A 202 -18.33 -8.67 -24.03
N LYS A 203 -18.99 -7.97 -24.94
CA LYS A 203 -18.37 -6.89 -25.74
C LYS A 203 -17.96 -5.71 -24.88
N GLU A 204 -18.78 -5.35 -23.90
CA GLU A 204 -18.51 -4.20 -23.04
C GLU A 204 -17.36 -4.50 -22.07
N LYS A 205 -17.35 -5.68 -21.47
CA LYS A 205 -16.25 -6.11 -20.61
C LYS A 205 -14.94 -6.24 -21.37
N ARG A 206 -14.98 -6.74 -22.62
CA ARG A 206 -13.79 -6.74 -23.50
C ARG A 206 -13.31 -5.32 -23.82
N ARG A 207 -14.22 -4.38 -24.02
CA ARG A 207 -13.88 -2.98 -24.24
C ARG A 207 -13.16 -2.39 -23.01
N ILE A 208 -13.74 -2.57 -21.83
CA ILE A 208 -13.14 -2.11 -20.57
C ILE A 208 -11.79 -2.78 -20.33
N TRP A 209 -11.71 -4.10 -20.51
CA TRP A 209 -10.44 -4.82 -20.36
C TRP A 209 -9.37 -4.33 -21.33
N GLY A 210 -9.75 -4.08 -22.58
CA GLY A 210 -8.86 -3.46 -23.58
C GLY A 210 -8.33 -2.09 -23.11
N LEU A 211 -9.18 -1.29 -22.47
CA LEU A 211 -8.78 0.00 -21.89
C LEU A 211 -7.81 -0.19 -20.72
N VAL A 212 -8.07 -1.14 -19.81
CA VAL A 212 -7.16 -1.49 -18.68
C VAL A 212 -5.78 -1.85 -19.21
N ILE A 213 -5.70 -2.77 -20.18
CA ILE A 213 -4.43 -3.23 -20.76
C ILE A 213 -3.71 -2.09 -21.49
N LYS A 214 -4.44 -1.28 -22.26
CA LYS A 214 -3.88 -0.11 -22.95
C LYS A 214 -3.25 0.86 -21.95
N LYS A 215 -3.98 1.22 -20.89
CA LYS A 215 -3.48 2.15 -19.87
C LYS A 215 -2.27 1.60 -19.12
N ARG A 216 -2.29 0.31 -18.82
CA ARG A 216 -1.15 -0.36 -18.21
C ARG A 216 0.10 -0.34 -19.11
N PHE A 217 -0.08 -0.51 -20.41
CA PHE A 217 1.02 -0.40 -21.37
C PHE A 217 1.57 1.03 -21.47
N GLU A 218 0.69 2.03 -21.45
CA GLU A 218 1.06 3.44 -21.59
C GLU A 218 1.79 4.01 -20.36
N SER A 219 1.37 3.61 -19.14
CA SER A 219 1.78 4.25 -17.89
C SER A 219 2.35 3.30 -16.82
N GLY A 220 2.27 1.98 -17.01
CA GLY A 220 2.54 0.99 -15.97
C GLY A 220 1.37 0.79 -15.00
N TYR A 221 0.29 1.55 -15.10
CA TYR A 221 -0.92 1.47 -14.29
C TYR A 221 -2.15 1.17 -15.17
N PRO A 222 -3.22 0.61 -14.59
CA PRO A 222 -3.42 0.22 -13.19
C PRO A 222 -2.67 -1.06 -12.81
N TYR A 223 -2.48 -1.32 -11.51
CA TYR A 223 -2.28 -2.67 -11.01
C TYR A 223 -3.53 -3.53 -11.28
N ILE A 224 -3.36 -4.82 -11.46
CA ILE A 224 -4.48 -5.76 -11.63
C ILE A 224 -4.50 -6.68 -10.42
N PHE A 225 -5.60 -6.65 -9.67
CA PHE A 225 -5.79 -7.42 -8.47
C PHE A 225 -6.98 -8.37 -8.63
N PHE A 226 -6.70 -9.68 -8.67
CA PHE A 226 -7.73 -10.71 -8.77
C PHE A 226 -8.27 -11.04 -7.37
N THR A 227 -9.40 -10.45 -7.00
CA THR A 227 -9.98 -10.53 -5.66
C THR A 227 -10.32 -11.94 -5.24
N ASP A 228 -10.90 -12.75 -6.13
CA ASP A 228 -11.28 -14.13 -5.81
C ASP A 228 -10.06 -15.03 -5.58
N ASN A 229 -8.97 -14.81 -6.31
CA ASN A 229 -7.71 -15.53 -6.08
C ASN A 229 -7.16 -15.24 -4.69
N ALA A 230 -7.15 -13.97 -4.27
CA ALA A 230 -6.71 -13.57 -2.94
C ALA A 230 -7.57 -14.21 -1.85
N ASN A 231 -8.90 -14.14 -1.99
CA ASN A 231 -9.84 -14.69 -1.00
C ASN A 231 -9.82 -16.23 -0.95
N LYS A 232 -9.64 -16.92 -2.09
CA LYS A 232 -9.48 -18.38 -2.10
C LYS A 232 -8.23 -18.85 -1.35
N GLN A 233 -7.16 -18.08 -1.42
CA GLN A 233 -5.89 -18.37 -0.75
C GLN A 233 -5.78 -17.75 0.66
N ALA A 234 -6.83 -17.08 1.14
CA ALA A 234 -6.85 -16.47 2.46
C ALA A 234 -6.70 -17.53 3.57
N PRO A 235 -6.09 -17.16 4.71
CA PRO A 235 -5.98 -18.03 5.87
C PRO A 235 -7.36 -18.52 6.37
N GLU A 236 -7.40 -19.72 6.98
CA GLU A 236 -8.67 -20.29 7.51
C GLU A 236 -9.40 -19.32 8.45
N VAL A 237 -8.69 -18.58 9.29
CA VAL A 237 -9.29 -17.60 10.19
C VAL A 237 -10.11 -16.53 9.44
N TYR A 238 -9.75 -16.19 8.21
CA TYR A 238 -10.54 -15.25 7.39
C TYR A 238 -11.84 -15.90 6.93
N LYS A 239 -11.78 -17.17 6.55
CA LYS A 239 -12.95 -17.95 6.14
C LYS A 239 -13.91 -18.16 7.33
N ASP A 240 -13.39 -18.56 8.48
CA ASP A 240 -14.15 -18.79 9.71
C ASP A 240 -14.88 -17.51 10.18
N LYS A 241 -14.23 -16.37 10.06
CA LYS A 241 -14.79 -15.06 10.43
C LYS A 241 -15.51 -14.33 9.29
N ASN A 242 -15.60 -14.94 8.11
CA ASN A 242 -16.15 -14.34 6.89
C ASN A 242 -15.50 -12.98 6.53
N LEU A 243 -14.21 -12.84 6.79
CA LEU A 243 -13.44 -11.65 6.44
C LEU A 243 -13.11 -11.66 4.95
N LYS A 244 -13.16 -10.49 4.32
CA LYS A 244 -12.88 -10.33 2.88
C LYS A 244 -11.69 -9.44 2.62
N ILE A 245 -10.91 -9.83 1.62
CA ILE A 245 -9.84 -9.04 1.04
C ILE A 245 -10.43 -8.31 -0.17
N HIS A 246 -10.55 -6.99 -0.11
CA HIS A 246 -11.12 -6.17 -1.17
C HIS A 246 -10.06 -5.62 -2.10
N HIS A 247 -8.87 -5.31 -1.59
CA HIS A 247 -7.75 -4.74 -2.33
C HIS A 247 -6.42 -5.10 -1.67
N SER A 248 -5.33 -4.62 -2.24
CA SER A 248 -3.99 -4.79 -1.71
C SER A 248 -3.40 -3.44 -1.24
N ASN A 249 -2.19 -3.47 -0.72
CA ASN A 249 -1.42 -2.29 -0.34
C ASN A 249 -0.88 -1.53 -1.56
N LEU A 250 -0.07 -0.49 -1.30
CA LEU A 250 0.54 0.38 -2.33
C LEU A 250 1.29 -0.38 -3.43
N CYS A 251 1.99 -1.48 -3.09
CA CYS A 251 2.82 -2.25 -4.03
C CYS A 251 2.16 -3.57 -4.50
N THR A 252 0.93 -3.84 -4.11
CA THR A 252 0.11 -5.01 -4.52
C THR A 252 0.67 -6.38 -4.06
N GLU A 253 1.35 -6.43 -2.89
CA GLU A 253 1.92 -7.66 -2.35
C GLU A 253 1.32 -8.12 -1.01
N ILE A 254 0.50 -7.28 -0.34
CA ILE A 254 -0.09 -7.61 0.96
C ILE A 254 -1.61 -7.77 0.82
N MET A 255 -2.12 -8.94 1.24
CA MET A 255 -3.54 -9.31 1.18
C MET A 255 -4.09 -9.45 2.60
N LEU A 256 -4.64 -8.35 3.12
CA LEU A 256 -5.29 -8.31 4.43
C LEU A 256 -6.76 -7.95 4.27
N SER A 257 -7.59 -8.48 5.17
CA SER A 257 -9.01 -8.09 5.23
C SER A 257 -9.15 -6.64 5.69
N ASN A 258 -10.18 -5.98 5.24
CA ASN A 258 -10.58 -4.65 5.66
C ASN A 258 -12.10 -4.44 5.45
N GLY A 259 -12.61 -3.32 5.93
CA GLY A 259 -14.05 -3.04 5.84
C GLY A 259 -14.86 -3.65 6.98
N THR A 260 -14.22 -4.02 8.10
CA THR A 260 -14.85 -4.46 9.34
C THR A 260 -14.25 -3.75 10.54
N ASP A 261 -14.91 -3.81 11.69
CA ASP A 261 -14.41 -3.25 12.95
C ASP A 261 -13.14 -3.94 13.46
N GLU A 262 -12.82 -5.11 12.90
CA GLU A 262 -11.61 -5.89 13.23
C GLU A 262 -10.42 -5.60 12.29
N SER A 263 -10.56 -4.73 11.33
CA SER A 263 -9.54 -4.44 10.32
C SER A 263 -8.75 -3.16 10.62
#